data_896ecc8532145cad090a30eb71b7ffae
#
_entry.id   896ecc8532145cad090a30eb71b7ffae
#
_cell.length_a   1.000
_cell.length_b   1.000
_cell.length_c   1.000
_cell.angle_alpha   90.00
_cell.angle_beta   90.00
_cell.angle_gamma   90.00
#
_symmetry.space_group_name_H-M   'P 1'
#
loop_
_entity.id
_entity.type
_entity.pdbx_description
1 polymer ?
#
loop_
_entity_poly.entity_id
_entity_poly.type
_entity_poly.pdbx_seq_one_letter_code
_entity_poly.pdbx_strand_id
1 'polypeptide(L)'
;MELERLYKSSTFLSKYEYLNNSYDVSKVDAQLILNHYKSNIKKYSNSSTTNFLNINTLKNELIYLIFISIHQNLISQSNGSRLWSVLCKNILSKIININLYRSFNNSLKKYYFILGMGKIGVRDLNFASDIDIIIFYDSKNSPISLQDFNKSIKKTISDISNISETFFHKIDLRLRPDFGDSLIISDMDQAINYYTSVGRNWERLAFHRSSFLCGDIQKYFSFKEAIKSFLFRRTFDYYAIDEIKKLFASSNTEQKLDIKNSYGFIRSCENIIHFNQLLWSGKINSLKESNIHKLLINLKKHENIIPKNDLKNITEAYYYFRKIENYLHIKKNTFQNIIDSNETYLNLVLDNFSKKLEKHKFEIQTIYQRLFFPKINRESLRREKFNKSSQKIIYSLLKRAENINSSETVKNDYLESISSLINILSTHNKRDDLIIKFD
;
A
#
# COMPACT_ATOMS: atom_id res chain seq x y z
N MET A 1 -15.29 9.51 -30.85
CA MET A 1 -14.13 10.44 -30.90
C MET A 1 -13.14 10.24 -29.74
N GLU A 2 -13.56 10.27 -28.47
CA GLU A 2 -12.63 10.18 -27.33
C GLU A 2 -11.99 8.78 -27.20
N LEU A 3 -12.78 7.72 -27.29
CA LEU A 3 -12.29 6.33 -27.29
C LEU A 3 -11.37 6.03 -28.49
N GLU A 4 -11.67 6.50 -29.68
CA GLU A 4 -10.82 6.28 -30.86
C GLU A 4 -9.44 6.92 -30.71
N ARG A 5 -9.37 8.12 -30.11
CA ARG A 5 -8.10 8.76 -29.78
C ARG A 5 -7.32 7.96 -28.74
N LEU A 6 -8.03 7.39 -27.77
CA LEU A 6 -7.46 6.55 -26.74
C LEU A 6 -6.83 5.28 -27.35
N TYR A 7 -7.55 4.59 -28.25
CA TYR A 7 -7.04 3.40 -28.95
C TYR A 7 -5.81 3.73 -29.80
N LYS A 8 -5.84 4.83 -30.57
CA LYS A 8 -4.69 5.28 -31.37
C LYS A 8 -3.46 5.62 -30.52
N SER A 9 -3.65 5.97 -29.25
CA SER A 9 -2.56 6.38 -28.35
C SER A 9 -1.93 5.24 -27.55
N SER A 10 -2.50 4.03 -27.57
CA SER A 10 -2.05 2.88 -26.79
C SER A 10 -2.06 1.60 -27.62
N THR A 11 -0.89 1.01 -27.84
CA THR A 11 -0.73 -0.30 -28.50
C THR A 11 -1.44 -1.41 -27.73
N PHE A 12 -1.51 -1.31 -26.41
CA PHE A 12 -2.25 -2.25 -25.58
C PHE A 12 -3.74 -2.21 -25.87
N LEU A 13 -4.36 -1.03 -25.88
CA LEU A 13 -5.80 -0.90 -26.13
C LEU A 13 -6.18 -1.35 -27.54
N SER A 14 -5.40 -0.98 -28.55
CA SER A 14 -5.63 -1.42 -29.94
C SER A 14 -5.60 -2.95 -30.08
N LYS A 15 -4.70 -3.63 -29.35
CA LYS A 15 -4.58 -5.10 -29.39
C LYS A 15 -5.84 -5.81 -28.86
N TYR A 16 -6.55 -5.22 -27.88
CA TYR A 16 -7.73 -5.83 -27.24
C TYR A 16 -9.05 -5.18 -27.68
N GLU A 17 -9.02 -4.29 -28.66
CA GLU A 17 -10.22 -3.63 -29.21
C GLU A 17 -11.25 -4.63 -29.79
N TYR A 18 -10.81 -5.82 -30.21
CA TYR A 18 -11.71 -6.88 -30.68
C TYR A 18 -12.78 -7.28 -29.66
N LEU A 19 -12.58 -7.04 -28.38
CA LEU A 19 -13.57 -7.27 -27.33
C LEU A 19 -14.81 -6.38 -27.49
N ASN A 20 -14.70 -5.25 -28.19
CA ASN A 20 -15.84 -4.39 -28.50
C ASN A 20 -16.87 -5.08 -29.43
N ASN A 21 -16.43 -6.08 -30.19
CA ASN A 21 -17.32 -6.90 -31.00
C ASN A 21 -18.12 -7.90 -30.14
N SER A 22 -17.58 -8.25 -28.96
CA SER A 22 -18.21 -9.22 -28.06
C SER A 22 -19.00 -8.54 -26.94
N TYR A 23 -18.68 -7.29 -26.63
CA TYR A 23 -19.28 -6.53 -25.54
C TYR A 23 -19.61 -5.10 -25.95
N ASP A 24 -20.81 -4.65 -25.61
CA ASP A 24 -21.15 -3.23 -25.68
C ASP A 24 -20.36 -2.49 -24.58
N VAL A 25 -19.29 -1.82 -24.98
CA VAL A 25 -18.39 -1.13 -24.06
C VAL A 25 -19.08 -0.10 -23.17
N SER A 26 -20.21 0.45 -23.61
CA SER A 26 -21.03 1.38 -22.84
C SER A 26 -21.78 0.74 -21.65
N LYS A 27 -21.73 -0.60 -21.54
CA LYS A 27 -22.44 -1.40 -20.53
C LYS A 27 -21.53 -2.35 -19.75
N VAL A 28 -20.21 -2.25 -19.91
CA VAL A 28 -19.25 -3.15 -19.24
C VAL A 28 -19.15 -2.79 -17.76
N ASP A 29 -19.97 -3.42 -16.94
CA ASP A 29 -19.97 -3.30 -15.50
C ASP A 29 -19.12 -4.38 -14.81
N ALA A 30 -19.04 -4.34 -13.49
CA ALA A 30 -18.28 -5.30 -12.69
C ALA A 30 -18.82 -6.74 -12.84
N GLN A 31 -20.12 -6.92 -13.02
CA GLN A 31 -20.73 -8.25 -13.16
C GLN A 31 -20.37 -8.90 -14.50
N LEU A 32 -20.37 -8.13 -15.57
CA LEU A 32 -19.95 -8.59 -16.88
C LEU A 32 -18.47 -9.03 -16.86
N ILE A 33 -17.59 -8.24 -16.25
CA ILE A 33 -16.16 -8.57 -16.09
C ILE A 33 -15.98 -9.87 -15.30
N LEU A 34 -16.73 -10.05 -14.21
CA LEU A 34 -16.71 -11.28 -13.42
C LEU A 34 -17.20 -12.50 -14.21
N ASN A 35 -18.23 -12.33 -15.05
CA ASN A 35 -18.74 -13.39 -15.91
C ASN A 35 -17.72 -13.77 -17.00
N HIS A 36 -17.07 -12.78 -17.62
CA HIS A 36 -15.97 -13.02 -18.57
C HIS A 36 -14.84 -13.82 -17.91
N TYR A 37 -14.42 -13.45 -16.70
CA TYR A 37 -13.44 -14.20 -15.93
C TYR A 37 -13.89 -15.64 -15.68
N LYS A 38 -15.10 -15.85 -15.15
CA LYS A 38 -15.60 -17.17 -14.77
C LYS A 38 -15.75 -18.13 -15.98
N SER A 39 -16.17 -17.63 -17.11
CA SER A 39 -16.34 -18.43 -18.34
C SER A 39 -15.00 -18.87 -18.93
N ASN A 40 -14.00 -17.98 -18.91
CA ASN A 40 -12.71 -18.25 -19.52
C ASN A 40 -11.74 -19.00 -18.60
N ILE A 41 -11.70 -18.69 -17.29
CA ILE A 41 -10.79 -19.36 -16.37
C ILE A 41 -11.03 -20.86 -16.25
N LYS A 42 -12.25 -21.33 -16.46
CA LYS A 42 -12.59 -22.77 -16.49
C LYS A 42 -11.95 -23.48 -17.68
N LYS A 43 -11.93 -22.85 -18.86
CA LYS A 43 -11.32 -23.41 -20.07
C LYS A 43 -9.83 -23.69 -19.88
N TYR A 44 -9.16 -22.83 -19.12
CA TYR A 44 -7.70 -22.93 -18.90
C TYR A 44 -7.29 -23.85 -17.74
N SER A 45 -8.27 -24.30 -16.93
CA SER A 45 -8.02 -25.21 -15.80
C SER A 45 -8.10 -26.68 -16.14
N ASN A 46 -8.75 -27.02 -17.24
CA ASN A 46 -9.06 -28.41 -17.61
C ASN A 46 -8.00 -29.02 -18.56
N SER A 47 -7.01 -28.25 -18.99
CA SER A 47 -5.92 -28.79 -19.81
C SER A 47 -4.83 -29.36 -18.92
N SER A 48 -4.36 -30.57 -19.24
CA SER A 48 -3.23 -31.26 -18.56
C SER A 48 -1.92 -30.47 -18.62
N THR A 49 -1.81 -29.51 -19.53
CA THR A 49 -0.77 -28.48 -19.61
C THR A 49 -1.40 -27.14 -19.32
N THR A 50 -0.94 -26.43 -18.29
CA THR A 50 -1.31 -25.02 -18.06
C THR A 50 -0.85 -24.23 -19.28
N ASN A 51 -1.77 -23.86 -20.15
CA ASN A 51 -1.42 -22.98 -21.26
C ASN A 51 -1.28 -21.56 -20.72
N PHE A 52 -0.05 -21.21 -20.31
CA PHE A 52 0.28 -19.91 -19.74
C PHE A 52 -0.05 -18.74 -20.70
N LEU A 53 0.02 -18.98 -22.02
CA LEU A 53 -0.39 -18.00 -23.03
C LEU A 53 -1.86 -17.60 -22.87
N ASN A 54 -2.75 -18.58 -22.65
CA ASN A 54 -4.17 -18.31 -22.47
C ASN A 54 -4.47 -17.56 -21.16
N ILE A 55 -3.73 -17.85 -20.08
CA ILE A 55 -3.85 -17.11 -18.82
C ILE A 55 -3.40 -15.65 -19.00
N ASN A 56 -2.31 -15.44 -19.74
CA ASN A 56 -1.84 -14.09 -20.06
C ASN A 56 -2.86 -13.31 -20.90
N THR A 57 -3.47 -13.96 -21.92
CA THR A 57 -4.53 -13.35 -22.72
C THR A 57 -5.71 -12.95 -21.84
N LEU A 58 -6.23 -13.87 -21.02
CA LEU A 58 -7.34 -13.58 -20.11
C LEU A 58 -7.01 -12.42 -19.15
N LYS A 59 -5.80 -12.41 -18.59
CA LYS A 59 -5.34 -11.32 -17.71
C LYS A 59 -5.44 -9.97 -18.42
N ASN A 60 -4.94 -9.88 -19.65
CA ASN A 60 -4.91 -8.64 -20.41
C ASN A 60 -6.32 -8.22 -20.86
N GLU A 61 -7.18 -9.16 -21.23
CA GLU A 61 -8.60 -8.90 -21.51
C GLU A 61 -9.32 -8.30 -20.29
N LEU A 62 -9.05 -8.83 -19.09
CA LEU A 62 -9.63 -8.30 -17.86
C LEU A 62 -9.12 -6.88 -17.56
N ILE A 63 -7.82 -6.62 -17.76
CA ILE A 63 -7.25 -5.27 -17.62
C ILE A 63 -7.92 -4.30 -18.58
N TYR A 64 -8.08 -4.70 -19.84
CA TYR A 64 -8.76 -3.90 -20.86
C TYR A 64 -10.20 -3.55 -20.43
N LEU A 65 -11.00 -4.56 -20.07
CA LEU A 65 -12.39 -4.37 -19.68
C LEU A 65 -12.54 -3.47 -18.44
N ILE A 66 -11.68 -3.67 -17.42
CA ILE A 66 -11.66 -2.83 -16.22
C ILE A 66 -11.27 -1.39 -16.56
N PHE A 67 -10.24 -1.21 -17.39
CA PHE A 67 -9.80 0.12 -17.79
C PHE A 67 -10.87 0.90 -18.53
N ILE A 68 -11.49 0.29 -19.53
CA ILE A 68 -12.58 0.91 -20.30
C ILE A 68 -13.77 1.27 -19.41
N SER A 69 -14.15 0.37 -18.48
CA SER A 69 -15.23 0.63 -17.52
C SER A 69 -14.92 1.83 -16.58
N ILE A 70 -13.68 1.97 -16.15
CA ILE A 70 -13.23 3.12 -15.35
C ILE A 70 -13.23 4.40 -16.21
N HIS A 71 -12.74 4.31 -17.44
CA HIS A 71 -12.68 5.45 -18.36
C HIS A 71 -14.07 6.01 -18.64
N GLN A 72 -15.04 5.15 -18.90
CA GLN A 72 -16.44 5.52 -19.15
C GLN A 72 -17.24 5.82 -17.88
N ASN A 73 -16.62 5.80 -16.70
CA ASN A 73 -17.27 6.02 -15.41
C ASN A 73 -18.39 5.01 -15.07
N LEU A 74 -18.40 3.83 -15.68
CA LEU A 74 -19.33 2.73 -15.35
C LEU A 74 -18.99 2.09 -14.01
N ILE A 75 -17.70 2.05 -13.67
CA ILE A 75 -17.20 1.70 -12.34
C ILE A 75 -16.25 2.78 -11.83
N SER A 76 -16.24 3.01 -10.52
CA SER A 76 -15.29 3.94 -9.92
C SER A 76 -13.85 3.39 -9.94
N GLN A 77 -12.85 4.27 -9.89
CA GLN A 77 -11.43 3.87 -9.78
C GLN A 77 -11.22 2.88 -8.62
N SER A 78 -11.81 3.14 -7.45
CA SER A 78 -11.71 2.26 -6.28
C SER A 78 -12.31 0.87 -6.51
N ASN A 79 -13.45 0.78 -7.17
CA ASN A 79 -14.09 -0.49 -7.51
C ASN A 79 -13.27 -1.25 -8.55
N GLY A 80 -12.71 -0.57 -9.55
CA GLY A 80 -11.84 -1.17 -10.56
C GLY A 80 -10.56 -1.75 -9.97
N SER A 81 -9.85 -1.00 -9.12
CA SER A 81 -8.64 -1.49 -8.43
C SER A 81 -8.94 -2.68 -7.53
N ARG A 82 -10.07 -2.64 -6.80
CA ARG A 82 -10.51 -3.75 -5.95
C ARG A 82 -10.84 -4.98 -6.78
N LEU A 83 -11.60 -4.82 -7.88
CA LEU A 83 -11.95 -5.91 -8.78
C LEU A 83 -10.70 -6.55 -9.38
N TRP A 84 -9.77 -5.74 -9.88
CA TRP A 84 -8.48 -6.22 -10.40
C TRP A 84 -7.70 -7.00 -9.34
N SER A 85 -7.60 -6.49 -8.11
CA SER A 85 -6.91 -7.18 -7.01
C SER A 85 -7.51 -8.55 -6.71
N VAL A 86 -8.84 -8.68 -6.73
CA VAL A 86 -9.54 -9.96 -6.50
C VAL A 86 -9.29 -10.93 -7.66
N LEU A 87 -9.38 -10.48 -8.89
CA LEU A 87 -9.14 -11.31 -10.08
C LEU A 87 -7.69 -11.78 -10.15
N CYS A 88 -6.73 -10.87 -9.91
CA CYS A 88 -5.32 -11.18 -9.84
C CYS A 88 -5.02 -12.23 -8.76
N LYS A 89 -5.53 -12.03 -7.55
CA LYS A 89 -5.42 -13.01 -6.45
C LYS A 89 -5.95 -14.38 -6.87
N ASN A 90 -7.11 -14.44 -7.52
CA ASN A 90 -7.72 -15.71 -7.94
C ASN A 90 -6.88 -16.41 -9.02
N ILE A 91 -6.34 -15.65 -9.99
CA ILE A 91 -5.43 -16.18 -11.02
C ILE A 91 -4.17 -16.74 -10.36
N LEU A 92 -3.51 -15.97 -9.50
CA LEU A 92 -2.30 -16.40 -8.80
C LEU A 92 -2.56 -17.64 -7.93
N SER A 93 -3.62 -17.63 -7.13
CA SER A 93 -4.01 -18.78 -6.30
C SER A 93 -4.21 -20.05 -7.13
N LYS A 94 -4.81 -19.92 -8.32
CA LYS A 94 -5.05 -21.03 -9.21
C LYS A 94 -3.75 -21.59 -9.79
N ILE A 95 -2.83 -20.74 -10.24
CA ILE A 95 -1.53 -21.15 -10.77
C ILE A 95 -0.72 -21.87 -9.69
N ILE A 96 -0.66 -21.30 -8.48
CA ILE A 96 0.06 -21.88 -7.33
C ILE A 96 -0.53 -23.26 -6.98
N ASN A 97 -1.86 -23.36 -6.86
CA ASN A 97 -2.52 -24.62 -6.54
C ASN A 97 -2.27 -25.71 -7.59
N ILE A 98 -2.31 -25.36 -8.89
CA ILE A 98 -2.05 -26.33 -9.98
C ILE A 98 -0.60 -26.83 -9.90
N ASN A 99 0.37 -25.95 -9.72
CA ASN A 99 1.78 -26.32 -9.68
C ASN A 99 2.13 -27.16 -8.44
N LEU A 100 1.59 -26.80 -7.28
CA LEU A 100 1.79 -27.59 -6.05
C LEU A 100 1.04 -28.92 -6.10
N TYR A 101 -0.15 -28.97 -6.72
CA TYR A 101 -0.86 -30.23 -6.94
C TYR A 101 -0.05 -31.18 -7.81
N ARG A 102 0.57 -30.71 -8.88
CA ARG A 102 1.44 -31.50 -9.76
C ARG A 102 2.67 -32.04 -9.03
N SER A 103 3.22 -31.30 -8.08
CA SER A 103 4.40 -31.69 -7.33
C SER A 103 4.09 -32.66 -6.18
N PHE A 104 2.94 -32.49 -5.49
CA PHE A 104 2.70 -33.15 -4.20
C PHE A 104 1.25 -33.61 -3.98
N ASN A 105 0.39 -33.59 -4.99
CA ASN A 105 -1.06 -33.79 -4.86
C ASN A 105 -1.70 -32.76 -3.88
N ASN A 106 -2.93 -33.00 -3.44
CA ASN A 106 -3.65 -32.07 -2.53
C ASN A 106 -3.14 -32.09 -1.07
N SER A 107 -2.20 -32.96 -0.72
CA SER A 107 -1.80 -33.18 0.66
C SER A 107 -1.16 -31.98 1.34
N LEU A 108 -0.54 -31.07 0.57
CA LEU A 108 0.23 -29.96 1.14
C LEU A 108 -0.58 -28.71 1.45
N LYS A 109 -1.80 -28.55 0.93
CA LYS A 109 -2.59 -27.32 1.09
C LYS A 109 -2.77 -26.91 2.55
N LYS A 110 -2.84 -27.84 3.47
CA LYS A 110 -3.02 -27.64 4.91
C LYS A 110 -1.76 -27.25 5.67
N TYR A 111 -0.59 -27.20 5.02
CA TYR A 111 0.69 -26.92 5.67
C TYR A 111 1.30 -25.57 5.28
N TYR A 112 0.68 -24.80 4.42
CA TYR A 112 1.20 -23.49 4.04
C TYR A 112 0.08 -22.47 3.89
N PHE A 113 0.46 -21.22 3.97
CA PHE A 113 -0.35 -20.10 3.49
C PHE A 113 0.54 -19.00 2.89
N ILE A 114 -0.05 -18.21 2.01
CA ILE A 114 0.62 -17.10 1.34
C ILE A 114 -0.12 -15.81 1.67
N LEU A 115 0.64 -14.79 2.05
CA LEU A 115 0.16 -13.43 2.19
C LEU A 115 0.46 -12.64 0.94
N GLY A 116 -0.53 -11.90 0.43
CA GLY A 116 -0.30 -10.77 -0.45
C GLY A 116 0.02 -9.56 0.41
N MET A 117 1.11 -8.87 0.07
CA MET A 117 1.61 -7.69 0.76
C MET A 117 1.39 -6.44 -0.11
N GLY A 118 1.64 -5.26 0.45
CA GLY A 118 1.59 -4.03 -0.32
C GLY A 118 0.27 -3.82 -1.06
N LYS A 119 0.30 -3.47 -2.34
CA LYS A 119 -0.89 -3.14 -3.14
C LYS A 119 -1.89 -4.28 -3.29
N ILE A 120 -1.43 -5.53 -3.47
CA ILE A 120 -2.32 -6.69 -3.51
C ILE A 120 -2.93 -6.98 -2.14
N GLY A 121 -2.17 -6.76 -1.08
CA GLY A 121 -2.61 -6.92 0.30
C GLY A 121 -3.71 -5.95 0.68
N VAL A 122 -3.60 -4.68 0.31
CA VAL A 122 -4.62 -3.65 0.57
C VAL A 122 -5.78 -3.65 -0.44
N ARG A 123 -5.76 -4.55 -1.42
CA ARG A 123 -6.77 -4.67 -2.49
C ARG A 123 -6.88 -3.42 -3.36
N ASP A 124 -5.75 -2.80 -3.64
CA ASP A 124 -5.66 -1.64 -4.52
C ASP A 124 -4.52 -1.80 -5.54
N LEU A 125 -4.50 -2.96 -6.19
CA LEU A 125 -3.53 -3.27 -7.22
C LEU A 125 -3.78 -2.40 -8.46
N ASN A 126 -2.72 -1.82 -9.01
CA ASN A 126 -2.75 -1.19 -10.33
C ASN A 126 -2.40 -2.22 -11.43
N PHE A 127 -2.51 -1.80 -12.69
CA PHE A 127 -2.31 -2.73 -13.81
C PHE A 127 -0.85 -3.17 -13.95
N ALA A 128 0.11 -2.32 -13.60
CA ALA A 128 1.52 -2.59 -13.67
C ALA A 128 2.18 -2.45 -12.29
N SER A 129 2.16 -3.51 -11.49
CA SER A 129 2.70 -3.52 -10.13
C SER A 129 3.38 -4.84 -9.84
N ASP A 130 4.49 -4.81 -9.13
CA ASP A 130 5.06 -6.01 -8.53
C ASP A 130 4.04 -6.65 -7.59
N ILE A 131 4.12 -7.94 -7.46
CA ILE A 131 3.28 -8.74 -6.56
C ILE A 131 4.14 -9.12 -5.36
N ASP A 132 4.02 -8.32 -4.31
CA ASP A 132 4.70 -8.58 -3.04
C ASP A 132 4.02 -9.72 -2.30
N ILE A 133 4.74 -10.79 -1.97
CA ILE A 133 4.20 -11.92 -1.20
C ILE A 133 5.16 -12.41 -0.12
N ILE A 134 4.59 -13.02 0.92
CA ILE A 134 5.33 -13.82 1.90
C ILE A 134 4.68 -15.20 1.95
N ILE A 135 5.51 -16.24 1.94
CA ILE A 135 5.08 -17.63 1.96
C ILE A 135 5.48 -18.24 3.29
N PHE A 136 4.50 -18.69 4.06
CA PHE A 136 4.72 -19.37 5.33
C PHE A 136 4.42 -20.85 5.21
N TYR A 137 5.29 -21.67 5.81
CA TYR A 137 5.21 -23.12 5.77
C TYR A 137 5.34 -23.71 7.17
N ASP A 138 4.46 -24.63 7.51
CA ASP A 138 4.50 -25.40 8.76
C ASP A 138 5.37 -26.64 8.55
N SER A 139 6.68 -26.48 8.66
CA SER A 139 7.64 -27.56 8.43
C SER A 139 7.55 -28.65 9.49
N LYS A 140 7.16 -28.30 10.73
CA LYS A 140 7.05 -29.21 11.87
C LYS A 140 5.98 -30.30 11.67
N ASN A 141 4.84 -29.93 11.10
CA ASN A 141 3.70 -30.83 10.94
C ASN A 141 3.59 -31.42 9.53
N SER A 142 4.41 -30.92 8.59
CA SER A 142 4.35 -31.38 7.20
C SER A 142 5.15 -32.64 6.96
N PRO A 143 4.67 -33.55 6.06
CA PRO A 143 5.44 -34.71 5.64
C PRO A 143 6.58 -34.38 4.65
N ILE A 144 6.67 -33.14 4.18
CA ILE A 144 7.66 -32.68 3.19
C ILE A 144 8.64 -31.74 3.87
N SER A 145 9.92 -31.86 3.54
CA SER A 145 10.95 -30.98 4.09
C SER A 145 10.77 -29.52 3.64
N LEU A 146 11.25 -28.59 4.44
CA LEU A 146 11.26 -27.16 4.09
C LEU A 146 11.99 -26.91 2.77
N GLN A 147 13.10 -27.63 2.53
CA GLN A 147 13.92 -27.52 1.32
C GLN A 147 13.18 -28.00 0.07
N ASP A 148 12.48 -29.14 0.14
CA ASP A 148 11.73 -29.69 -1.00
C ASP A 148 10.53 -28.80 -1.34
N PHE A 149 9.83 -28.29 -0.33
CA PHE A 149 8.77 -27.33 -0.54
C PHE A 149 9.30 -26.03 -1.16
N ASN A 150 10.44 -25.50 -0.67
CA ASN A 150 11.09 -24.32 -1.24
C ASN A 150 11.47 -24.50 -2.71
N LYS A 151 11.98 -25.68 -3.09
CA LYS A 151 12.31 -26.02 -4.49
C LYS A 151 11.07 -25.94 -5.40
N SER A 152 9.95 -26.48 -4.94
CA SER A 152 8.69 -26.44 -5.70
C SER A 152 8.11 -25.04 -5.82
N ILE A 153 8.23 -24.23 -4.76
CA ILE A 153 7.82 -22.82 -4.80
C ILE A 153 8.71 -22.03 -5.75
N LYS A 154 10.04 -22.24 -5.76
CA LYS A 154 10.95 -21.60 -6.73
C LYS A 154 10.51 -21.89 -8.18
N LYS A 155 10.17 -23.14 -8.48
CA LYS A 155 9.63 -23.51 -9.80
C LYS A 155 8.32 -22.79 -10.10
N THR A 156 7.39 -22.76 -9.14
CA THR A 156 6.09 -22.09 -9.31
C THR A 156 6.26 -20.60 -9.59
N ILE A 157 7.19 -19.91 -8.90
CA ILE A 157 7.48 -18.50 -9.14
C ILE A 157 8.10 -18.27 -10.52
N SER A 158 9.01 -19.14 -10.94
CA SER A 158 9.56 -19.11 -12.30
C SER A 158 8.45 -19.25 -13.36
N ASP A 159 7.52 -20.18 -13.16
CA ASP A 159 6.39 -20.39 -14.08
C ASP A 159 5.47 -19.14 -14.13
N ILE A 160 5.21 -18.50 -12.97
CA ILE A 160 4.45 -17.24 -12.93
C ILE A 160 5.21 -16.14 -13.67
N SER A 161 6.51 -16.03 -13.49
CA SER A 161 7.34 -15.04 -14.16
C SER A 161 7.32 -15.20 -15.68
N ASN A 162 7.25 -16.43 -16.19
CA ASN A 162 7.14 -16.74 -17.61
C ASN A 162 5.79 -16.33 -18.24
N ILE A 163 4.73 -16.09 -17.42
CA ILE A 163 3.44 -15.58 -17.90
C ILE A 163 3.51 -14.07 -18.19
N SER A 164 4.50 -13.39 -17.68
CA SER A 164 4.46 -11.94 -17.44
C SER A 164 5.24 -11.12 -18.46
N GLU A 165 4.85 -11.15 -19.72
CA GLU A 165 5.53 -10.24 -20.67
C GLU A 165 5.16 -8.74 -20.50
N THR A 166 4.04 -8.38 -19.87
CA THR A 166 3.64 -6.97 -19.83
C THR A 166 3.07 -6.43 -18.52
N PHE A 167 2.24 -7.14 -17.76
CA PHE A 167 1.56 -6.58 -16.59
C PHE A 167 1.62 -7.41 -15.30
N PHE A 168 1.98 -8.69 -15.36
CA PHE A 168 2.40 -9.37 -14.14
C PHE A 168 3.89 -9.21 -14.03
N HIS A 169 4.26 -8.37 -13.15
CA HIS A 169 5.64 -8.14 -12.91
C HIS A 169 6.16 -9.11 -11.86
N LYS A 170 7.42 -9.02 -11.66
CA LYS A 170 8.20 -9.79 -10.72
C LYS A 170 7.44 -10.07 -9.43
N ILE A 171 7.36 -11.33 -9.04
CA ILE A 171 7.00 -11.69 -7.67
C ILE A 171 8.11 -11.17 -6.76
N ASP A 172 7.76 -10.29 -5.83
CA ASP A 172 8.69 -9.72 -4.85
C ASP A 172 8.56 -10.45 -3.51
N LEU A 173 9.67 -11.02 -3.05
CA LEU A 173 9.78 -11.80 -1.82
C LEU A 173 10.61 -11.10 -0.73
N ARG A 174 11.03 -9.85 -0.98
CA ARG A 174 11.96 -9.14 -0.07
C ARG A 174 11.36 -8.76 1.28
N LEU A 175 10.03 -8.78 1.41
CA LEU A 175 9.34 -8.47 2.67
C LEU A 175 9.31 -9.63 3.67
N ARG A 176 9.80 -10.84 3.28
CA ARG A 176 9.90 -11.96 4.21
C ARG A 176 10.95 -11.68 5.29
N PRO A 177 10.83 -12.30 6.49
CA PRO A 177 11.90 -12.28 7.49
C PRO A 177 13.20 -12.80 6.87
N ASP A 178 14.29 -12.11 7.13
CA ASP A 178 15.61 -12.55 6.70
C ASP A 178 16.27 -13.32 7.85
N PHE A 179 16.36 -14.62 7.68
CA PHE A 179 17.02 -15.51 8.63
C PHE A 179 18.47 -15.84 8.23
N GLY A 180 19.02 -15.15 7.22
CA GLY A 180 20.37 -15.41 6.71
C GLY A 180 20.49 -16.68 5.86
N ASP A 181 19.37 -17.30 5.50
CA ASP A 181 19.31 -18.47 4.62
C ASP A 181 18.94 -18.10 3.18
N SER A 182 19.17 -19.04 2.25
CA SER A 182 18.82 -18.86 0.83
C SER A 182 17.37 -19.22 0.49
N LEU A 183 16.54 -19.49 1.50
CA LEU A 183 15.15 -19.90 1.31
C LEU A 183 14.27 -18.70 0.96
N ILE A 184 13.31 -18.93 0.04
CA ILE A 184 12.33 -17.92 -0.35
C ILE A 184 11.00 -18.04 0.40
N ILE A 185 10.91 -19.05 1.26
CA ILE A 185 9.78 -19.33 2.16
C ILE A 185 10.26 -19.17 3.60
N SER A 186 9.34 -18.89 4.51
CA SER A 186 9.63 -18.77 5.93
C SER A 186 8.96 -19.90 6.70
N ASP A 187 9.69 -20.55 7.60
CA ASP A 187 9.08 -21.46 8.58
C ASP A 187 8.15 -20.66 9.49
N MET A 188 6.97 -21.21 9.76
CA MET A 188 5.92 -20.51 10.48
C MET A 188 6.29 -20.24 11.94
N ASP A 189 6.87 -21.23 12.65
CA ASP A 189 7.23 -21.08 14.06
C ASP A 189 8.42 -20.12 14.23
N GLN A 190 9.41 -20.20 13.35
CA GLN A 190 10.54 -19.26 13.33
C GLN A 190 10.07 -17.83 13.08
N ALA A 191 9.15 -17.64 12.14
CA ALA A 191 8.59 -16.32 11.84
C ALA A 191 7.78 -15.75 13.02
N ILE A 192 6.99 -16.55 13.72
CA ILE A 192 6.27 -16.12 14.93
C ILE A 192 7.28 -15.66 15.99
N ASN A 193 8.32 -16.46 16.26
CA ASN A 193 9.36 -16.09 17.22
C ASN A 193 10.08 -14.79 16.84
N TYR A 194 10.42 -14.65 15.57
CA TYR A 194 11.06 -13.43 15.07
C TYR A 194 10.19 -12.19 15.26
N TYR A 195 8.92 -12.20 14.80
CA TYR A 195 8.07 -11.02 14.91
C TYR A 195 7.70 -10.66 16.33
N THR A 196 7.60 -11.65 17.23
CA THR A 196 7.27 -11.38 18.64
C THR A 196 8.46 -10.87 19.45
N SER A 197 9.70 -11.21 19.07
CA SER A 197 10.91 -10.83 19.80
C SER A 197 11.67 -9.65 19.19
N VAL A 198 11.80 -9.60 17.85
CA VAL A 198 12.70 -8.66 17.15
C VAL A 198 11.95 -7.78 16.12
N GLY A 199 10.71 -8.10 15.80
CA GLY A 199 9.94 -7.45 14.73
C GLY A 199 10.00 -5.92 14.74
N ARG A 200 10.33 -5.32 13.58
CA ARG A 200 10.60 -3.89 13.39
C ARG A 200 9.34 -3.12 13.00
N ASN A 201 9.36 -1.79 13.18
CA ASN A 201 8.22 -0.93 12.85
C ASN A 201 7.85 -0.95 11.36
N TRP A 202 8.82 -1.04 10.45
CA TRP A 202 8.55 -1.12 9.01
C TRP A 202 7.89 -2.45 8.63
N GLU A 203 8.23 -3.57 9.28
CA GLU A 203 7.58 -4.87 9.07
C GLU A 203 6.14 -4.84 9.57
N ARG A 204 5.91 -4.22 10.74
CA ARG A 204 4.55 -3.98 11.26
C ARG A 204 3.71 -3.21 10.23
N LEU A 205 4.25 -2.14 9.66
CA LEU A 205 3.60 -1.39 8.59
C LEU A 205 3.30 -2.25 7.36
N ALA A 206 4.25 -3.09 6.94
CA ALA A 206 4.06 -4.01 5.83
C ALA A 206 2.92 -5.01 6.11
N PHE A 207 2.82 -5.55 7.33
CA PHE A 207 1.73 -6.44 7.73
C PHE A 207 0.36 -5.77 7.82
N HIS A 208 0.26 -4.49 8.19
CA HIS A 208 -0.99 -3.74 8.09
C HIS A 208 -1.50 -3.69 6.65
N ARG A 209 -0.59 -3.77 5.70
CA ARG A 209 -0.86 -3.79 4.25
C ARG A 209 -0.87 -5.22 3.69
N SER A 210 -1.25 -6.21 4.50
CA SER A 210 -1.27 -7.62 4.09
C SER A 210 -2.65 -8.22 4.14
N SER A 211 -2.90 -9.22 3.28
CA SER A 211 -4.08 -10.06 3.35
C SER A 211 -3.79 -11.48 2.88
N PHE A 212 -4.60 -12.42 3.33
CA PHE A 212 -4.54 -13.82 2.88
C PHE A 212 -4.68 -13.92 1.36
N LEU A 213 -3.76 -14.60 0.70
CA LEU A 213 -3.80 -14.85 -0.74
C LEU A 213 -4.31 -16.27 -1.04
N CYS A 214 -3.61 -17.29 -0.60
CA CYS A 214 -4.02 -18.70 -0.76
C CYS A 214 -3.35 -19.61 0.26
N GLY A 215 -3.71 -20.92 0.25
CA GLY A 215 -3.23 -21.93 1.18
C GLY A 215 -4.26 -22.24 2.26
N ASP A 216 -3.80 -22.54 3.48
CA ASP A 216 -4.67 -22.84 4.63
C ASP A 216 -5.07 -21.57 5.37
N ILE A 217 -6.38 -21.31 5.38
CA ILE A 217 -6.95 -20.11 6.02
C ILE A 217 -6.89 -20.20 7.56
N GLN A 218 -6.96 -21.41 8.13
CA GLN A 218 -6.90 -21.60 9.58
C GLN A 218 -5.50 -21.32 10.10
N LYS A 219 -4.47 -21.81 9.39
CA LYS A 219 -3.07 -21.48 9.72
C LYS A 219 -2.79 -19.98 9.61
N TYR A 220 -3.36 -19.32 8.61
CA TYR A 220 -3.26 -17.87 8.52
C TYR A 220 -3.87 -17.18 9.75
N PHE A 221 -5.06 -17.59 10.21
CA PHE A 221 -5.67 -16.99 11.39
C PHE A 221 -4.87 -17.29 12.66
N SER A 222 -4.40 -18.52 12.83
CA SER A 222 -3.54 -18.91 13.97
C SER A 222 -2.25 -18.10 14.00
N PHE A 223 -1.57 -17.96 12.86
CA PHE A 223 -0.38 -17.12 12.73
C PHE A 223 -0.67 -15.66 13.09
N LYS A 224 -1.74 -15.07 12.52
CA LYS A 224 -2.12 -13.68 12.77
C LYS A 224 -2.45 -13.43 14.24
N GLU A 225 -3.09 -14.38 14.91
CA GLU A 225 -3.37 -14.27 16.34
C GLU A 225 -2.09 -14.38 17.17
N ALA A 226 -1.15 -15.27 16.80
CA ALA A 226 0.14 -15.41 17.48
C ALA A 226 0.98 -14.12 17.44
N ILE A 227 0.99 -13.39 16.30
CA ILE A 227 1.73 -12.13 16.15
C ILE A 227 0.88 -10.87 16.43
N LYS A 228 -0.30 -11.00 17.02
CA LYS A 228 -1.25 -9.90 17.23
C LYS A 228 -0.71 -8.79 18.11
N SER A 229 0.04 -9.12 19.14
CA SER A 229 0.71 -8.14 20.03
C SER A 229 1.75 -7.31 19.29
N PHE A 230 2.48 -7.93 18.37
CA PHE A 230 3.38 -7.23 17.46
C PHE A 230 2.60 -6.31 16.52
N LEU A 231 1.54 -6.80 15.88
CA LEU A 231 0.80 -6.04 14.86
C LEU A 231 0.07 -4.83 15.46
N PHE A 232 -0.63 -5.01 16.59
CA PHE A 232 -1.59 -4.05 17.13
C PHE A 232 -1.16 -3.51 18.48
N ARG A 233 -0.02 -2.81 18.49
CA ARG A 233 0.50 -2.17 19.69
C ARG A 233 -0.46 -1.07 20.17
N ARG A 234 -0.76 -1.05 21.47
CA ARG A 234 -1.71 -0.06 22.05
C ARG A 234 -1.03 1.27 22.34
N THR A 235 0.23 1.24 22.69
CA THR A 235 1.03 2.43 23.08
C THR A 235 2.32 2.44 22.29
N PHE A 236 2.73 3.61 21.86
CA PHE A 236 4.03 3.88 21.26
C PHE A 236 4.76 4.88 22.16
N ASP A 237 6.02 4.61 22.46
CA ASP A 237 6.89 5.60 23.05
C ASP A 237 7.32 6.63 21.99
N TYR A 238 7.97 7.68 22.45
CA TYR A 238 8.41 8.77 21.57
C TYR A 238 9.36 8.28 20.47
N TYR A 239 10.32 7.42 20.84
CA TYR A 239 11.30 6.87 19.89
C TYR A 239 10.66 6.05 18.79
N ALA A 240 9.66 5.23 19.11
CA ALA A 240 8.93 4.46 18.12
C ALA A 240 8.14 5.35 17.16
N ILE A 241 7.54 6.44 17.67
CA ILE A 241 6.82 7.41 16.81
C ILE A 241 7.80 8.14 15.88
N ASP A 242 8.95 8.56 16.39
CA ASP A 242 9.99 9.24 15.61
C ASP A 242 10.59 8.32 14.55
N GLU A 243 10.90 7.07 14.91
CA GLU A 243 11.34 6.05 13.95
C GLU A 243 10.31 5.84 12.84
N ILE A 244 9.02 5.73 13.19
CA ILE A 244 7.94 5.60 12.23
C ILE A 244 7.86 6.85 11.34
N LYS A 245 7.98 8.06 11.90
CA LYS A 245 8.02 9.29 11.11
C LYS A 245 9.18 9.30 10.11
N LYS A 246 10.38 8.87 10.55
CA LYS A 246 11.57 8.76 9.68
C LYS A 246 11.36 7.77 8.53
N LEU A 247 10.63 6.66 8.75
CA LEU A 247 10.26 5.73 7.68
C LEU A 247 9.42 6.40 6.57
N PHE A 248 8.60 7.37 6.94
CA PHE A 248 7.74 8.10 6.01
C PHE A 248 8.39 9.37 5.45
N ALA A 249 9.40 9.93 6.12
CA ALA A 249 10.06 11.19 5.76
C ALA A 249 11.03 11.09 4.57
N SER A 250 11.15 9.91 3.92
CA SER A 250 12.16 9.65 2.89
C SER A 250 12.09 10.61 1.70
N SER A 251 13.16 11.34 1.57
CA SER A 251 13.84 12.01 0.44
C SER A 251 13.04 12.38 -0.81
N ASN A 252 12.89 13.67 -0.98
CA ASN A 252 12.53 14.32 -2.24
C ASN A 252 13.80 14.74 -3.01
N THR A 253 14.34 13.86 -3.82
CA THR A 253 15.50 14.19 -4.69
C THR A 253 15.21 13.92 -6.17
N GLU A 254 13.96 14.05 -6.62
CA GLU A 254 13.62 13.67 -7.97
C GLU A 254 13.54 14.86 -8.92
N GLN A 255 14.39 14.83 -9.95
CA GLN A 255 14.37 15.75 -11.08
C GLN A 255 13.16 15.55 -12.02
N LYS A 256 12.43 14.42 -11.88
CA LYS A 256 11.29 14.04 -12.73
C LYS A 256 10.03 13.86 -11.88
N LEU A 257 8.88 14.27 -12.42
CA LEU A 257 7.59 14.14 -11.77
C LEU A 257 7.08 12.70 -11.78
N ASP A 258 7.33 11.95 -10.71
CA ASP A 258 6.83 10.57 -10.52
C ASP A 258 5.54 10.59 -9.70
N ILE A 259 4.42 10.22 -10.33
CA ILE A 259 3.08 10.23 -9.68
C ILE A 259 2.99 9.27 -8.48
N LYS A 260 3.87 8.28 -8.40
CA LYS A 260 3.90 7.33 -7.29
C LYS A 260 4.79 7.81 -6.15
N ASN A 261 6.01 8.27 -6.45
CA ASN A 261 7.05 8.47 -5.46
C ASN A 261 7.31 9.93 -5.10
N SER A 262 7.06 10.90 -6.02
CA SER A 262 7.31 12.31 -5.74
C SER A 262 6.43 12.84 -4.61
N TYR A 263 6.93 13.84 -3.89
CA TYR A 263 6.28 14.45 -2.74
C TYR A 263 4.94 15.10 -3.09
N GLY A 264 3.92 14.75 -2.31
CA GLY A 264 2.56 15.23 -2.51
C GLY A 264 1.69 14.31 -3.38
N PHE A 265 2.19 13.13 -3.79
CA PHE A 265 1.48 12.20 -4.64
C PHE A 265 1.06 10.90 -3.92
N ILE A 266 0.93 9.77 -4.64
CA ILE A 266 0.35 8.51 -4.15
C ILE A 266 0.99 8.06 -2.84
N ARG A 267 2.34 8.00 -2.78
CA ARG A 267 3.05 7.54 -1.58
C ARG A 267 2.82 8.47 -0.38
N SER A 268 2.70 9.76 -0.61
CA SER A 268 2.38 10.72 0.45
C SER A 268 0.98 10.48 1.01
N CYS A 269 -0.02 10.20 0.16
CA CYS A 269 -1.36 9.82 0.61
C CYS A 269 -1.33 8.51 1.41
N GLU A 270 -0.67 7.45 0.89
CA GLU A 270 -0.51 6.16 1.56
C GLU A 270 0.17 6.32 2.93
N ASN A 271 1.22 7.14 3.01
CA ASN A 271 1.95 7.40 4.24
C ASN A 271 1.05 8.05 5.30
N ILE A 272 0.26 9.05 4.96
CA ILE A 272 -0.68 9.69 5.88
C ILE A 272 -1.69 8.68 6.40
N ILE A 273 -2.29 7.87 5.52
CA ILE A 273 -3.30 6.89 5.87
C ILE A 273 -2.72 5.82 6.80
N HIS A 274 -1.61 5.20 6.40
CA HIS A 274 -1.02 4.07 7.13
C HIS A 274 -0.28 4.47 8.40
N PHE A 275 0.26 5.69 8.48
CA PHE A 275 0.78 6.25 9.73
C PHE A 275 -0.32 6.32 10.80
N ASN A 276 -1.47 6.87 10.45
CA ASN A 276 -2.61 6.94 11.37
C ASN A 276 -3.15 5.55 11.71
N GLN A 277 -3.21 4.64 10.72
CA GLN A 277 -3.59 3.26 10.96
C GLN A 277 -2.67 2.58 11.99
N LEU A 278 -1.34 2.73 11.81
CA LEU A 278 -0.35 2.12 12.68
C LEU A 278 -0.48 2.61 14.12
N LEU A 279 -0.69 3.91 14.32
CA LEU A 279 -0.80 4.51 15.65
C LEU A 279 -2.09 4.13 16.39
N TRP A 280 -3.21 3.98 15.66
CA TRP A 280 -4.52 3.87 16.27
C TRP A 280 -5.15 2.48 16.20
N SER A 281 -4.67 1.58 15.34
CA SER A 281 -5.26 0.23 15.17
C SER A 281 -5.17 -0.64 16.44
N GLY A 282 -4.21 -0.38 17.32
CA GLY A 282 -4.14 -1.07 18.63
C GLY A 282 -5.26 -0.70 19.59
N LYS A 283 -5.85 0.50 19.43
CA LYS A 283 -6.95 1.01 20.27
C LYS A 283 -8.31 0.90 19.59
N ILE A 284 -8.36 0.98 18.26
CA ILE A 284 -9.60 1.07 17.47
C ILE A 284 -9.67 -0.13 16.51
N ASN A 285 -10.58 -1.06 16.80
CA ASN A 285 -10.70 -2.31 16.05
C ASN A 285 -11.03 -2.11 14.56
N SER A 286 -11.84 -1.10 14.22
CA SER A 286 -12.20 -0.82 12.84
C SER A 286 -10.99 -0.40 11.97
N LEU A 287 -9.89 0.04 12.59
CA LEU A 287 -8.65 0.41 11.88
C LEU A 287 -7.68 -0.77 11.68
N LYS A 288 -8.01 -1.97 12.14
CA LYS A 288 -7.27 -3.22 11.85
C LYS A 288 -7.55 -3.75 10.44
N GLU A 289 -8.30 -3.02 9.64
CA GLU A 289 -8.68 -3.36 8.26
C GLU A 289 -7.50 -3.17 7.31
N SER A 290 -7.13 -4.21 6.57
CA SER A 290 -6.08 -4.13 5.54
C SER A 290 -6.58 -3.53 4.22
N ASN A 291 -7.87 -3.66 3.91
CA ASN A 291 -8.43 -3.10 2.68
C ASN A 291 -8.47 -1.57 2.77
N ILE A 292 -7.69 -0.88 1.94
CA ILE A 292 -7.54 0.58 1.99
C ILE A 292 -8.88 1.32 1.77
N HIS A 293 -9.75 0.79 0.92
CA HIS A 293 -11.03 1.43 0.64
C HIS A 293 -11.96 1.39 1.87
N LYS A 294 -11.96 0.25 2.60
CA LYS A 294 -12.68 0.11 3.87
C LYS A 294 -12.01 0.91 4.99
N LEU A 295 -10.68 0.95 5.00
CA LEU A 295 -9.92 1.73 5.97
C LEU A 295 -10.25 3.23 5.86
N LEU A 296 -10.33 3.78 4.65
CA LEU A 296 -10.74 5.16 4.42
C LEU A 296 -12.18 5.43 4.91
N ILE A 297 -13.11 4.49 4.69
CA ILE A 297 -14.48 4.59 5.23
C ILE A 297 -14.47 4.54 6.75
N ASN A 298 -13.63 3.70 7.37
CA ASN A 298 -13.54 3.61 8.81
C ASN A 298 -12.89 4.84 9.43
N LEU A 299 -11.83 5.39 8.82
CA LEU A 299 -11.19 6.63 9.27
C LEU A 299 -12.18 7.82 9.27
N LYS A 300 -13.12 7.86 8.32
CA LYS A 300 -14.16 8.90 8.27
C LYS A 300 -15.04 8.96 9.53
N LYS A 301 -15.12 7.88 10.31
CA LYS A 301 -15.85 7.82 11.57
C LYS A 301 -15.05 8.37 12.76
N HIS A 302 -13.79 8.76 12.55
CA HIS A 302 -12.86 9.16 13.60
C HIS A 302 -12.20 10.50 13.24
N GLU A 303 -13.00 11.59 13.25
CA GLU A 303 -12.54 12.95 12.87
C GLU A 303 -11.44 13.50 13.80
N ASN A 304 -11.30 12.96 14.99
CA ASN A 304 -10.21 13.28 15.92
C ASN A 304 -8.85 12.70 15.50
N ILE A 305 -8.82 11.73 14.59
CA ILE A 305 -7.57 11.17 14.05
C ILE A 305 -7.13 11.94 12.82
N ILE A 306 -8.04 12.08 11.84
CA ILE A 306 -7.84 12.88 10.63
C ILE A 306 -9.07 13.78 10.49
N PRO A 307 -8.90 15.11 10.44
CA PRO A 307 -10.01 16.04 10.23
C PRO A 307 -10.79 15.69 8.95
N LYS A 308 -12.11 15.84 8.99
CA LYS A 308 -13.02 15.46 7.90
C LYS A 308 -12.63 16.02 6.53
N ASN A 309 -12.26 17.30 6.48
CA ASN A 309 -11.85 17.95 5.23
C ASN A 309 -10.52 17.37 4.71
N ASP A 310 -9.57 17.10 5.61
CA ASP A 310 -8.29 16.50 5.22
C ASP A 310 -8.50 15.10 4.66
N LEU A 311 -9.29 14.27 5.34
CA LEU A 311 -9.57 12.91 4.86
C LEU A 311 -10.30 12.92 3.51
N LYS A 312 -11.21 13.90 3.29
CA LYS A 312 -11.84 14.09 1.99
C LYS A 312 -10.80 14.40 0.92
N ASN A 313 -9.94 15.40 1.15
CA ASN A 313 -8.88 15.80 0.23
C ASN A 313 -7.91 14.64 -0.06
N ILE A 314 -7.49 13.89 0.98
CA ILE A 314 -6.63 12.70 0.82
C ILE A 314 -7.31 11.65 -0.06
N THR A 315 -8.58 11.38 0.18
CA THR A 315 -9.33 10.36 -0.55
C THR A 315 -9.51 10.73 -2.02
N GLU A 316 -9.90 11.96 -2.31
CA GLU A 316 -10.07 12.47 -3.67
C GLU A 316 -8.75 12.50 -4.43
N ALA A 317 -7.69 13.02 -3.82
CA ALA A 317 -6.35 13.08 -4.40
C ALA A 317 -5.81 11.66 -4.67
N TYR A 318 -5.93 10.75 -3.70
CA TYR A 318 -5.47 9.38 -3.83
C TYR A 318 -6.08 8.68 -5.04
N TYR A 319 -7.42 8.69 -5.19
CA TYR A 319 -8.07 8.05 -6.33
C TYR A 319 -7.80 8.77 -7.65
N TYR A 320 -7.65 10.07 -7.64
CA TYR A 320 -7.26 10.83 -8.83
C TYR A 320 -5.86 10.45 -9.31
N PHE A 321 -4.89 10.40 -8.42
CA PHE A 321 -3.52 9.97 -8.76
C PHE A 321 -3.46 8.51 -9.20
N ARG A 322 -4.25 7.62 -8.57
CA ARG A 322 -4.37 6.22 -8.99
C ARG A 322 -4.97 6.09 -10.40
N LYS A 323 -5.93 6.95 -10.75
CA LYS A 323 -6.47 7.01 -12.11
C LYS A 323 -5.37 7.42 -13.10
N ILE A 324 -4.60 8.46 -12.82
CA ILE A 324 -3.46 8.89 -13.65
C ILE A 324 -2.43 7.75 -13.82
N GLU A 325 -2.05 7.09 -12.72
CA GLU A 325 -1.10 5.97 -12.76
C GLU A 325 -1.59 4.87 -13.72
N ASN A 326 -2.85 4.49 -13.68
CA ASN A 326 -3.43 3.51 -14.59
C ASN A 326 -3.41 3.97 -16.05
N TYR A 327 -3.68 5.24 -16.33
CA TYR A 327 -3.58 5.79 -17.69
C TYR A 327 -2.15 5.75 -18.23
N LEU A 328 -1.16 6.08 -17.39
CA LEU A 328 0.25 6.01 -17.78
C LEU A 328 0.67 4.57 -18.09
N HIS A 329 0.27 3.60 -17.27
CA HIS A 329 0.56 2.18 -17.49
C HIS A 329 -0.04 1.67 -18.80
N ILE A 330 -1.29 2.00 -19.07
CA ILE A 330 -1.99 1.56 -20.31
C ILE A 330 -1.37 2.21 -21.53
N LYS A 331 -1.04 3.50 -21.48
CA LYS A 331 -0.42 4.21 -22.61
C LYS A 331 0.97 3.66 -22.94
N LYS A 332 1.83 3.59 -21.91
CA LYS A 332 3.25 3.25 -22.09
C LYS A 332 3.49 1.74 -22.14
N ASN A 333 2.50 0.95 -21.79
CA ASN A 333 2.59 -0.50 -21.60
C ASN A 333 3.79 -0.90 -20.70
N THR A 334 4.07 -0.08 -19.70
CA THR A 334 5.23 -0.19 -18.80
C THR A 334 4.88 0.23 -17.38
N PHE A 335 5.81 0.05 -16.45
CA PHE A 335 5.77 0.49 -15.03
C PHE A 335 6.04 1.97 -14.81
N GLN A 336 6.24 2.75 -15.86
CA GLN A 336 6.66 4.12 -15.68
C GLN A 336 5.54 4.95 -15.07
N ASN A 337 5.83 5.54 -13.92
CA ASN A 337 4.95 6.44 -13.20
C ASN A 337 5.31 7.92 -13.46
N ILE A 338 6.21 8.20 -14.41
CA ILE A 338 6.73 9.53 -14.71
C ILE A 338 5.77 10.22 -15.65
N ILE A 339 5.37 11.44 -15.27
CA ILE A 339 4.63 12.37 -16.11
C ILE A 339 5.65 13.20 -16.88
N ASP A 340 5.64 13.10 -18.20
CA ASP A 340 6.51 13.90 -19.06
C ASP A 340 5.95 15.34 -19.16
N SER A 341 6.82 16.35 -19.25
CA SER A 341 6.44 17.76 -19.33
C SER A 341 5.46 18.09 -20.48
N ASN A 342 5.49 17.28 -21.55
CA ASN A 342 4.62 17.41 -22.72
C ASN A 342 3.52 16.34 -22.77
N GLU A 343 2.97 15.90 -21.63
CA GLU A 343 1.98 14.82 -21.56
C GLU A 343 0.61 15.28 -22.09
N THR A 344 0.53 15.53 -23.40
CA THR A 344 -0.71 15.91 -24.11
C THR A 344 -1.81 14.85 -23.97
N TYR A 345 -1.43 13.57 -23.82
CA TYR A 345 -2.36 12.45 -23.65
C TYR A 345 -3.23 12.59 -22.40
N LEU A 346 -2.65 12.91 -21.24
CA LEU A 346 -3.43 13.09 -20.01
C LEU A 346 -4.39 14.28 -20.09
N ASN A 347 -4.00 15.34 -20.79
CA ASN A 347 -4.89 16.48 -21.07
C ASN A 347 -6.06 16.11 -22.00
N LEU A 348 -5.91 15.11 -22.88
CA LEU A 348 -6.96 14.63 -23.77
C LEU A 348 -7.98 13.74 -23.04
N VAL A 349 -7.56 13.00 -22.03
CA VAL A 349 -8.37 11.97 -21.35
C VAL A 349 -8.86 12.38 -19.96
N LEU A 350 -8.36 13.46 -19.41
CA LEU A 350 -8.70 13.97 -18.08
C LEU A 350 -9.01 15.47 -18.13
N ASP A 351 -10.26 15.83 -17.85
CA ASP A 351 -10.70 17.21 -17.81
C ASP A 351 -9.91 18.03 -16.79
N ASN A 352 -9.39 19.18 -17.26
CA ASN A 352 -8.63 20.12 -16.44
C ASN A 352 -7.45 19.45 -15.70
N PHE A 353 -6.76 18.51 -16.38
CA PHE A 353 -5.72 17.66 -15.80
C PHE A 353 -4.70 18.44 -14.98
N SER A 354 -4.01 19.41 -15.57
CA SER A 354 -2.91 20.15 -14.91
C SER A 354 -3.39 20.92 -13.67
N LYS A 355 -4.56 21.56 -13.75
CA LYS A 355 -5.13 22.32 -12.63
C LYS A 355 -5.54 21.40 -11.46
N LYS A 356 -6.17 20.26 -11.75
CA LYS A 356 -6.55 19.29 -10.73
C LYS A 356 -5.31 18.61 -10.11
N LEU A 357 -4.30 18.31 -10.92
CA LEU A 357 -3.05 17.70 -10.46
C LEU A 357 -2.36 18.61 -9.44
N GLU A 358 -2.12 19.88 -9.78
CA GLU A 358 -1.45 20.81 -8.88
C GLU A 358 -2.28 21.12 -7.63
N LYS A 359 -3.60 21.22 -7.75
CA LYS A 359 -4.49 21.39 -6.58
C LYS A 359 -4.32 20.23 -5.60
N HIS A 360 -4.50 18.99 -6.06
CA HIS A 360 -4.41 17.81 -5.19
C HIS A 360 -3.00 17.63 -4.62
N LYS A 361 -1.97 17.85 -5.41
CA LYS A 361 -0.58 17.84 -4.95
C LYS A 361 -0.37 18.81 -3.79
N PHE A 362 -0.79 20.07 -3.95
CA PHE A 362 -0.65 21.10 -2.92
C PHE A 362 -1.42 20.75 -1.64
N GLU A 363 -2.66 20.25 -1.76
CA GLU A 363 -3.47 19.82 -0.61
C GLU A 363 -2.76 18.70 0.17
N ILE A 364 -2.23 17.69 -0.52
CA ILE A 364 -1.52 16.59 0.12
C ILE A 364 -0.20 17.03 0.74
N GLN A 365 0.57 17.88 0.06
CA GLN A 365 1.80 18.45 0.62
C GLN A 365 1.53 19.23 1.91
N THR A 366 0.47 20.00 1.95
CA THR A 366 0.06 20.78 3.14
C THR A 366 -0.29 19.87 4.32
N ILE A 367 -1.09 18.82 4.08
CA ILE A 367 -1.47 17.84 5.12
C ILE A 367 -0.25 17.06 5.61
N TYR A 368 0.59 16.61 4.67
CA TYR A 368 1.79 15.84 4.97
C TYR A 368 2.79 16.67 5.80
N GLN A 369 3.03 17.93 5.39
CA GLN A 369 3.91 18.85 6.11
C GLN A 369 3.44 19.07 7.55
N ARG A 370 2.13 19.29 7.74
CA ARG A 370 1.56 19.47 9.08
C ARG A 370 1.69 18.21 9.94
N LEU A 371 1.58 17.02 9.37
CA LEU A 371 1.61 15.77 10.12
C LEU A 371 3.04 15.32 10.47
N PHE A 372 3.96 15.38 9.50
CA PHE A 372 5.30 14.82 9.64
C PHE A 372 6.36 15.87 9.98
N PHE A 373 6.14 17.14 9.57
CA PHE A 373 7.07 18.25 9.77
C PHE A 373 6.31 19.49 10.28
N PRO A 374 5.68 19.41 11.46
CA PRO A 374 4.94 20.56 11.99
C PRO A 374 5.91 21.73 12.16
N LYS A 375 5.67 22.81 11.42
CA LYS A 375 6.40 24.07 11.63
C LYS A 375 6.17 24.49 13.07
N ILE A 376 7.26 24.72 13.79
CA ILE A 376 7.20 25.32 15.11
C ILE A 376 6.70 26.75 14.93
N ASN A 377 5.41 26.97 15.15
CA ASN A 377 4.90 28.32 15.22
C ASN A 377 5.24 28.87 16.61
N ARG A 378 6.38 29.56 16.69
CA ARG A 378 6.86 30.21 17.94
C ARG A 378 5.83 31.18 18.53
N GLU A 379 4.94 31.72 17.69
CA GLU A 379 3.87 32.60 18.15
C GLU A 379 2.70 31.84 18.79
N SER A 380 2.38 30.60 18.31
CA SER A 380 1.33 29.78 18.93
C SER A 380 1.77 29.22 20.29
N LEU A 381 3.08 29.01 20.50
CA LEU A 381 3.65 28.59 21.80
C LEU A 381 3.59 29.73 22.81
N ARG A 382 3.44 31.00 22.37
CA ARG A 382 3.48 32.17 23.24
C ARG A 382 2.13 32.57 23.82
N ARG A 383 0.99 32.19 23.26
CA ARG A 383 -0.22 33.02 23.50
C ARG A 383 -1.35 32.37 24.31
N GLU A 384 -1.63 31.10 24.38
CA GLU A 384 -2.96 30.75 24.88
C GLU A 384 -3.15 29.54 25.78
N LYS A 385 -2.16 28.71 26.04
CA LYS A 385 -2.39 27.44 26.75
C LYS A 385 -1.62 27.25 28.06
N PHE A 386 -0.64 28.07 28.35
CA PHE A 386 0.23 27.93 29.52
C PHE A 386 0.25 29.19 30.38
N ASN A 387 0.42 29.03 31.71
CA ASN A 387 0.60 30.16 32.60
C ASN A 387 1.95 30.89 32.35
N LYS A 388 2.12 32.10 32.92
CA LYS A 388 3.32 32.94 32.72
C LYS A 388 4.63 32.26 33.15
N SER A 389 4.59 31.42 34.17
CA SER A 389 5.77 30.68 34.64
C SER A 389 6.18 29.59 33.66
N SER A 390 5.23 28.77 33.23
CA SER A 390 5.43 27.72 32.20
C SER A 390 5.92 28.31 30.88
N GLN A 391 5.40 29.49 30.46
CA GLN A 391 5.87 30.18 29.25
C GLN A 391 7.33 30.62 29.34
N LYS A 392 7.82 31.04 30.52
CA LYS A 392 9.24 31.38 30.74
C LYS A 392 10.13 30.13 30.59
N ILE A 393 9.71 29.01 31.16
CA ILE A 393 10.46 27.75 31.07
C ILE A 393 10.55 27.27 29.64
N ILE A 394 9.41 27.26 28.91
CA ILE A 394 9.37 26.92 27.48
C ILE A 394 10.32 27.80 26.68
N TYR A 395 10.31 29.12 26.94
CA TYR A 395 11.19 30.05 26.26
C TYR A 395 12.68 29.77 26.57
N SER A 396 13.01 29.45 27.81
CA SER A 396 14.40 29.10 28.20
C SER A 396 14.85 27.81 27.51
N LEU A 397 14.03 26.81 27.46
CA LEU A 397 14.32 25.53 26.77
C LEU A 397 14.56 25.74 25.26
N LEU A 398 13.72 26.51 24.60
CA LEU A 398 13.88 26.82 23.18
C LEU A 398 15.17 27.64 22.92
N LYS A 399 15.47 28.60 23.76
CA LYS A 399 16.71 29.38 23.67
C LYS A 399 17.98 28.55 23.93
N ARG A 400 17.91 27.59 24.85
CA ARG A 400 19.01 26.62 25.09
C ARG A 400 19.24 25.76 23.85
N ALA A 401 18.17 25.27 23.21
CA ALA A 401 18.23 24.49 21.98
C ALA A 401 18.89 25.25 20.82
N GLU A 402 18.58 26.54 20.66
CA GLU A 402 19.21 27.39 19.64
C GLU A 402 20.71 27.60 19.86
N ASN A 403 21.15 27.60 21.11
CA ASN A 403 22.53 27.88 21.49
C ASN A 403 23.43 26.61 21.65
N ILE A 404 22.88 25.42 21.32
CA ILE A 404 23.67 24.18 21.30
C ILE A 404 24.78 24.30 20.26
N ASN A 405 26.01 24.09 20.66
CA ASN A 405 27.18 24.13 19.76
C ASN A 405 27.31 22.82 18.99
N SER A 406 26.39 22.59 18.02
CA SER A 406 26.29 21.37 17.23
C SER A 406 25.83 21.67 15.80
N SER A 407 25.86 20.65 14.93
CA SER A 407 25.38 20.77 13.54
C SER A 407 23.92 21.23 13.49
N GLU A 408 23.54 21.89 12.41
CA GLU A 408 22.19 22.44 12.20
C GLU A 408 21.11 21.34 12.25
N THR A 409 21.45 20.12 11.82
CA THR A 409 20.60 18.93 11.94
C THR A 409 20.29 18.58 13.39
N VAL A 410 21.28 18.53 14.27
CA VAL A 410 21.11 18.24 15.70
C VAL A 410 20.30 19.34 16.41
N LYS A 411 20.52 20.61 16.04
CA LYS A 411 19.70 21.72 16.56
C LYS A 411 18.23 21.57 16.18
N ASN A 412 17.97 21.25 14.95
CA ASN A 412 16.61 21.06 14.43
C ASN A 412 15.93 19.87 15.12
N ASP A 413 16.62 18.73 15.28
CA ASP A 413 16.09 17.55 15.98
C ASP A 413 15.75 17.87 17.44
N TYR A 414 16.58 18.67 18.12
CA TYR A 414 16.36 19.07 19.51
C TYR A 414 15.17 20.04 19.64
N LEU A 415 15.05 21.02 18.73
CA LEU A 415 13.92 21.95 18.65
C LEU A 415 12.60 21.22 18.34
N GLU A 416 12.65 20.22 17.49
CA GLU A 416 11.50 19.38 17.15
C GLU A 416 11.04 18.53 18.34
N SER A 417 11.99 18.00 19.11
CA SER A 417 11.72 17.22 20.33
C SER A 417 11.05 18.06 21.41
N ILE A 418 11.56 19.26 21.65
CA ILE A 418 10.96 20.22 22.61
C ILE A 418 9.56 20.63 22.18
N SER A 419 9.36 20.89 20.90
CA SER A 419 8.05 21.32 20.37
C SER A 419 7.00 20.20 20.42
N SER A 420 7.42 18.96 20.16
CA SER A 420 6.56 17.78 20.30
C SER A 420 6.16 17.56 21.76
N LEU A 421 7.09 17.72 22.68
CA LEU A 421 6.83 17.64 24.13
C LEU A 421 5.83 18.71 24.57
N ILE A 422 6.02 19.96 24.15
CA ILE A 422 5.12 21.07 24.47
C ILE A 422 3.72 20.84 23.92
N ASN A 423 3.61 20.33 22.70
CA ASN A 423 2.32 19.97 22.11
C ASN A 423 1.60 18.88 22.89
N ILE A 424 2.30 17.82 23.30
CA ILE A 424 1.75 16.76 24.14
C ILE A 424 1.27 17.32 25.48
N LEU A 425 2.10 18.11 26.14
CA LEU A 425 1.75 18.74 27.42
C LEU A 425 0.60 19.71 27.31
N SER A 426 0.47 20.44 26.19
CA SER A 426 -0.62 21.41 25.97
C SER A 426 -2.03 20.80 25.99
N THR A 427 -2.13 19.49 25.77
CA THR A 427 -3.40 18.74 25.82
C THR A 427 -3.70 18.12 27.18
N HIS A 428 -2.78 18.21 28.14
CA HIS A 428 -2.92 17.57 29.46
C HIS A 428 -3.55 18.53 30.48
N ASN A 429 -4.47 18.02 31.34
CA ASN A 429 -5.16 18.85 32.35
C ASN A 429 -4.23 19.46 33.41
N LYS A 430 -3.05 18.85 33.68
CA LYS A 430 -2.03 19.35 34.61
C LYS A 430 -0.79 19.87 33.86
N ARG A 431 -0.96 20.48 32.73
CA ARG A 431 0.10 20.89 31.80
C ARG A 431 1.17 21.80 32.43
N ASP A 432 0.73 22.77 33.23
CA ASP A 432 1.63 23.74 33.86
C ASP A 432 2.50 23.08 34.93
N ASP A 433 1.92 22.20 35.76
CA ASP A 433 2.65 21.44 36.78
C ASP A 433 3.68 20.48 36.19
N LEU A 434 3.39 19.94 35.02
CA LEU A 434 4.31 19.05 34.31
C LEU A 434 5.48 19.83 33.70
N ILE A 435 5.26 21.03 33.17
CA ILE A 435 6.32 21.85 32.59
C ILE A 435 7.28 22.37 33.68
N ILE A 436 6.76 22.75 34.84
CA ILE A 436 7.60 23.23 35.97
C ILE A 436 8.61 22.13 36.42
N LYS A 437 8.33 20.87 36.20
CA LYS A 437 9.24 19.76 36.52
C LYS A 437 10.40 19.58 35.51
N PHE A 438 10.44 20.34 34.45
CA PHE A 438 11.53 20.35 33.46
C PHE A 438 12.57 21.46 33.67
N ASP A 439 12.37 22.32 34.66
CA ASP A 439 13.35 23.31 35.05
C ASP A 439 14.29 22.73 36.10
#